data_bec69761d463a624079d594c6b8776bc
#
_entry.id   bec69761d463a624079d594c6b8776bc
#
_cell.length_a   1.000
_cell.length_b   1.000
_cell.length_c   1.000
_cell.angle_alpha   90.00
_cell.angle_beta   90.00
_cell.angle_gamma   90.00
#
_symmetry.space_group_name_H-M   'P 1'
#
loop_
_entity.id
_entity.type
_entity.pdbx_description
1 polymer ?
#
loop_
_entity_poly.entity_id
_entity_poly.type
_entity_poly.pdbx_seq_one_letter_code
_entity_poly.pdbx_strand_id
1 'polypeptide(L)'
;MATTDEAIQIENLQLQTEAEYDATVRADIELFRAHAEKFVAGEITDDQFRAQRLRRGIYGQRQPGVQMIRTKIPGGILTARQMDQLALVADEFGGGKGHLTTRQNIQYHFVPLLQVPALLHRLADVRLTTREACYNTVRNVTACPLSGLLEDEVFDVHPYAQKVAYAFLHKELTDSLPRKFKIAFSGCKEDCMLCAIHDIGLRAVMRNGKRGFRVVVGGGLGPLPCEAHLLDEFLPEERLVNRCEAVIRLFSKHGNRQNKNKARLKFVVRERGFDWVKEQIEKEYEDILTNGGIPTPETVPDGFGGFQSSPPPLGSGDLLPVLGPNGHANPEYERWLQTNTRQQKQTGYAVVTVKIAQGNLTGDQMRGLASISRNAGDGLIRVAVDQNVVLAYIPLRRLPQIYKALDEIGLAEAGAQEIDDVTTCPGAYSCNLGITKAMNLGAALAEEVRDHPDSLVRHLKIRISGCPNSCGQHWIGDLGFYGNARKIDGKEVPYYQMLLGGGYDEAGLMRFGVAVQSIPARLAPTAVKRVLEHYVANRRAGETFRDYVLRHKVETFRLMTNDLAKPAETFPEMYQDWGDDVGYSLQLGRGECAS
;
A
#
# COMPACT_ATOMS: atom_id res chain seq x y z
N MET A 1 -31.40 21.28 3.36
CA MET A 1 -30.45 22.38 3.51
C MET A 1 -29.16 21.76 3.99
N ALA A 2 -28.13 21.71 3.15
CA ALA A 2 -26.82 21.21 3.53
C ALA A 2 -26.22 22.23 4.50
N THR A 3 -25.99 21.84 5.74
CA THR A 3 -25.18 22.60 6.67
C THR A 3 -23.81 22.80 6.05
N THR A 4 -23.42 24.04 5.90
CA THR A 4 -22.09 24.46 5.47
C THR A 4 -21.04 23.67 6.24
N ASP A 5 -20.19 23.01 5.49
CA ASP A 5 -19.11 22.15 5.98
C ASP A 5 -18.13 23.00 6.79
N GLU A 6 -18.13 22.86 8.11
CA GLU A 6 -17.19 23.51 9.04
C GLU A 6 -15.78 22.88 8.99
N ALA A 7 -15.38 22.30 7.89
CA ALA A 7 -13.99 21.87 7.72
C ALA A 7 -13.14 23.10 7.38
N ILE A 8 -12.09 23.34 8.14
CA ILE A 8 -11.13 24.39 7.81
C ILE A 8 -10.48 24.01 6.49
N GLN A 9 -10.81 24.77 5.45
CA GLN A 9 -10.14 24.66 4.15
C GLN A 9 -8.91 25.56 4.17
N ILE A 10 -7.78 25.00 3.79
CA ILE A 10 -6.57 25.78 3.59
C ILE A 10 -6.55 26.19 2.13
N GLU A 11 -7.05 27.39 1.85
CA GLU A 11 -6.89 27.99 0.52
C GLU A 11 -5.40 28.28 0.28
N ASN A 12 -4.90 27.84 -0.87
CA ASN A 12 -3.51 28.09 -1.30
C ASN A 12 -2.43 27.67 -0.28
N LEU A 13 -2.47 26.41 0.18
CA LEU A 13 -1.44 25.81 1.04
C LEU A 13 0.00 26.17 0.58
N GLN A 14 0.19 26.31 -0.72
CA GLN A 14 1.48 26.62 -1.35
C GLN A 14 2.00 28.04 -1.06
N LEU A 15 1.12 28.91 -0.56
CA LEU A 15 1.44 30.32 -0.24
C LEU A 15 1.54 30.55 1.27
N GLN A 16 1.27 29.55 2.11
CA GLN A 16 1.32 29.67 3.57
C GLN A 16 2.73 29.43 4.10
N THR A 17 3.09 30.17 5.13
CA THR A 17 4.26 29.87 5.94
C THR A 17 4.05 28.56 6.71
N GLU A 18 5.15 27.92 7.11
CA GLU A 18 5.08 26.71 7.95
C GLU A 18 4.32 26.92 9.25
N ALA A 19 4.47 28.10 9.89
CA ALA A 19 3.78 28.44 11.14
C ALA A 19 2.27 28.58 10.93
N GLU A 20 1.84 29.20 9.83
CA GLU A 20 0.42 29.33 9.47
C GLU A 20 -0.21 27.95 9.21
N TYR A 21 0.52 27.07 8.49
CA TYR A 21 0.08 25.71 8.28
C TYR A 21 -0.07 24.94 9.59
N ASP A 22 0.96 24.97 10.47
CA ASP A 22 0.92 24.29 11.75
C ASP A 22 -0.25 24.80 12.65
N ALA A 23 -0.49 26.10 12.66
CA ALA A 23 -1.63 26.69 13.37
C ALA A 23 -2.98 26.18 12.84
N THR A 24 -3.12 26.12 11.50
CA THR A 24 -4.34 25.64 10.85
C THR A 24 -4.60 24.16 11.12
N VAL A 25 -3.56 23.33 11.06
CA VAL A 25 -3.67 21.88 11.39
C VAL A 25 -4.13 21.70 12.83
N ARG A 26 -3.57 22.44 13.79
CA ARG A 26 -3.96 22.33 15.21
C ARG A 26 -5.40 22.82 15.43
N ALA A 27 -5.83 23.88 14.76
CA ALA A 27 -7.21 24.34 14.80
C ALA A 27 -8.19 23.29 14.22
N ASP A 28 -7.83 22.61 13.12
CA ASP A 28 -8.64 21.52 12.53
C ASP A 28 -8.74 20.30 13.48
N ILE A 29 -7.69 20.01 14.26
CA ILE A 29 -7.72 18.96 15.28
C ILE A 29 -8.68 19.32 16.42
N GLU A 30 -8.67 20.56 16.91
CA GLU A 30 -9.59 21.01 17.95
C GLU A 30 -11.04 21.04 17.49
N LEU A 31 -11.28 21.44 16.23
CA LEU A 31 -12.61 21.33 15.62
C LEU A 31 -13.09 19.88 15.57
N PHE A 32 -12.19 18.92 15.23
CA PHE A 32 -12.51 17.50 15.27
C PHE A 32 -12.81 17.01 16.69
N ARG A 33 -12.07 17.48 17.72
CA ARG A 33 -12.33 17.18 19.13
C ARG A 33 -13.76 17.57 19.52
N ALA A 34 -14.16 18.81 19.20
CA ALA A 34 -15.51 19.29 19.47
C ALA A 34 -16.60 18.45 18.80
N HIS A 35 -16.38 18.02 17.55
CA HIS A 35 -17.32 17.12 16.85
C HIS A 35 -17.36 15.72 17.48
N ALA A 36 -16.24 15.17 17.93
CA ALA A 36 -16.20 13.88 18.59
C ALA A 36 -16.93 13.89 19.94
N GLU A 37 -16.80 14.97 20.72
CA GLU A 37 -17.50 15.18 21.98
C GLU A 37 -19.03 15.30 21.75
N LYS A 38 -19.47 16.11 20.77
CA LYS A 38 -20.89 16.22 20.37
C LYS A 38 -21.47 14.87 19.92
N PHE A 39 -20.69 14.07 19.19
CA PHE A 39 -21.11 12.74 18.76
C PHE A 39 -21.30 11.79 19.94
N VAL A 40 -20.36 11.75 20.89
CA VAL A 40 -20.45 10.93 22.09
C VAL A 40 -21.60 11.39 23.00
N ALA A 41 -21.89 12.68 23.07
CA ALA A 41 -23.05 13.25 23.79
C ALA A 41 -24.39 12.98 23.06
N GLY A 42 -24.39 12.44 21.84
CA GLY A 42 -25.61 12.17 21.06
C GLY A 42 -26.23 13.41 20.39
N GLU A 43 -25.50 14.53 20.35
CA GLU A 43 -25.95 15.80 19.76
C GLU A 43 -25.91 15.80 18.22
N ILE A 44 -25.04 14.97 17.63
CA ILE A 44 -24.95 14.77 16.18
C ILE A 44 -25.06 13.28 15.82
N THR A 45 -25.61 13.00 14.62
CA THR A 45 -25.79 11.62 14.13
C THR A 45 -24.49 11.00 13.64
N ASP A 46 -24.45 9.64 13.54
CA ASP A 46 -23.30 8.92 12.94
C ASP A 46 -22.98 9.41 11.51
N ASP A 47 -23.99 9.69 10.68
CA ASP A 47 -23.75 10.17 9.31
C ASP A 47 -23.12 11.57 9.27
N GLN A 48 -23.55 12.47 10.17
CA GLN A 48 -22.92 13.80 10.32
C GLN A 48 -21.48 13.68 10.79
N PHE A 49 -21.25 12.89 11.84
CA PHE A 49 -19.90 12.67 12.37
C PHE A 49 -18.99 11.95 11.37
N ARG A 50 -19.53 10.99 10.62
CA ARG A 50 -18.78 10.24 9.61
C ARG A 50 -18.17 11.13 8.54
N ALA A 51 -18.90 12.11 8.03
CA ALA A 51 -18.38 13.07 7.06
C ALA A 51 -17.16 13.83 7.60
N GLN A 52 -17.17 14.19 8.89
CA GLN A 52 -16.09 14.93 9.53
C GLN A 52 -14.84 14.06 9.75
N ARG A 53 -14.99 12.84 10.24
CA ARG A 53 -13.84 11.97 10.54
C ARG A 53 -13.16 11.38 9.30
N LEU A 54 -13.94 11.06 8.24
CA LEU A 54 -13.39 10.38 7.06
C LEU A 54 -12.37 11.23 6.29
N ARG A 55 -12.60 12.54 6.17
CA ARG A 55 -11.67 13.49 5.53
C ARG A 55 -10.35 13.58 6.30
N ARG A 56 -10.38 13.40 7.61
CA ARG A 56 -9.22 13.41 8.51
C ARG A 56 -8.50 12.07 8.62
N GLY A 57 -8.79 11.11 7.74
CA GLY A 57 -8.11 9.81 7.69
C GLY A 57 -8.55 8.82 8.78
N ILE A 58 -9.72 9.05 9.38
CA ILE A 58 -10.25 8.29 10.52
C ILE A 58 -11.41 7.42 10.06
N TYR A 59 -11.33 6.11 10.27
CA TYR A 59 -12.38 5.14 9.98
C TYR A 59 -12.89 4.49 11.26
N GLY A 60 -14.21 4.37 11.38
CA GLY A 60 -14.83 3.46 12.35
C GLY A 60 -14.43 2.02 12.04
N GLN A 61 -14.21 1.24 13.06
CA GLN A 61 -13.89 -0.17 12.96
C GLN A 61 -15.13 -1.04 13.17
N ARG A 62 -14.96 -2.33 12.96
CA ARG A 62 -15.94 -3.36 13.32
C ARG A 62 -16.29 -3.32 14.80
N GLN A 63 -15.30 -3.08 15.66
CA GLN A 63 -15.47 -2.96 17.09
C GLN A 63 -16.02 -1.57 17.44
N PRO A 64 -17.13 -1.50 18.23
CA PRO A 64 -17.72 -0.22 18.63
C PRO A 64 -16.76 0.66 19.45
N GLY A 65 -16.88 1.97 19.31
CA GLY A 65 -16.16 2.95 20.11
C GLY A 65 -14.69 3.18 19.73
N VAL A 66 -14.13 2.38 18.84
CA VAL A 66 -12.73 2.51 18.40
C VAL A 66 -12.61 2.84 16.91
N GLN A 67 -11.50 3.47 16.58
CA GLN A 67 -11.21 3.99 15.24
C GLN A 67 -9.91 3.42 14.68
N MET A 68 -9.83 3.35 13.35
CA MET A 68 -8.59 3.16 12.62
C MET A 68 -8.11 4.50 12.11
N ILE A 69 -6.89 4.88 12.44
CA ILE A 69 -6.22 6.11 12.01
C ILE A 69 -5.21 5.76 10.93
N ARG A 70 -5.23 6.47 9.81
CA ARG A 70 -4.29 6.26 8.70
C ARG A 70 -3.49 7.51 8.43
N THR A 71 -2.15 7.39 8.46
CA THR A 71 -1.24 8.47 8.10
C THR A 71 -1.22 8.71 6.59
N LYS A 72 -0.79 9.89 6.16
CA LYS A 72 -0.47 10.23 4.76
C LYS A 72 1.05 10.41 4.68
N ILE A 73 1.71 9.57 3.90
CA ILE A 73 3.17 9.50 3.76
C ILE A 73 3.49 9.54 2.26
N PRO A 74 3.60 10.72 1.64
CA PRO A 74 3.85 10.84 0.21
C PRO A 74 5.14 10.14 -0.23
N GLY A 75 5.04 9.31 -1.26
CA GLY A 75 6.15 8.48 -1.74
C GLY A 75 6.61 7.40 -0.77
N GLY A 76 5.95 7.24 0.39
CA GLY A 76 6.34 6.28 1.42
C GLY A 76 7.57 6.68 2.22
N ILE A 77 8.07 7.92 2.12
CA ILE A 77 9.31 8.37 2.78
C ILE A 77 9.02 9.04 4.11
N LEU A 78 9.77 8.62 5.12
CA LEU A 78 9.76 9.15 6.49
C LEU A 78 11.19 9.50 6.92
N THR A 79 11.34 10.51 7.77
CA THR A 79 12.57 10.72 8.53
C THR A 79 12.63 9.75 9.72
N ALA A 80 13.83 9.47 10.21
CA ALA A 80 14.02 8.71 11.45
C ALA A 80 13.26 9.35 12.63
N ARG A 81 13.20 10.69 12.72
CA ARG A 81 12.42 11.43 13.73
C ARG A 81 10.92 11.15 13.61
N GLN A 82 10.40 11.12 12.38
CA GLN A 82 8.98 10.79 12.15
C GLN A 82 8.68 9.34 12.53
N MET A 83 9.59 8.40 12.26
CA MET A 83 9.42 7.00 12.67
C MET A 83 9.45 6.83 14.20
N ASP A 84 10.31 7.55 14.92
CA ASP A 84 10.30 7.60 16.39
C ASP A 84 8.95 8.10 16.93
N GLN A 85 8.38 9.14 16.30
CA GLN A 85 7.06 9.66 16.70
C GLN A 85 5.94 8.66 16.40
N LEU A 86 6.03 7.94 15.26
CA LEU A 86 5.09 6.88 14.93
C LEU A 86 5.17 5.70 15.90
N ALA A 87 6.37 5.40 16.42
CA ALA A 87 6.56 4.42 17.50
C ALA A 87 5.85 4.86 18.79
N LEU A 88 6.00 6.14 19.18
CA LEU A 88 5.30 6.70 20.33
C LEU A 88 3.78 6.60 20.17
N VAL A 89 3.26 6.91 18.97
CA VAL A 89 1.83 6.77 18.66
C VAL A 89 1.37 5.31 18.73
N ALA A 90 2.21 4.35 18.30
CA ALA A 90 1.90 2.93 18.44
C ALA A 90 1.72 2.53 19.91
N ASP A 91 2.63 2.96 20.77
CA ASP A 91 2.61 2.61 22.19
C ASP A 91 1.46 3.29 22.94
N GLU A 92 1.26 4.61 22.74
CA GLU A 92 0.26 5.38 23.47
C GLU A 92 -1.18 5.06 23.00
N PHE A 93 -1.41 4.79 21.69
CA PHE A 93 -2.75 4.75 21.11
C PHE A 93 -3.06 3.51 20.27
N GLY A 94 -2.04 2.87 19.70
CA GLY A 94 -2.17 1.79 18.70
C GLY A 94 -2.07 0.37 19.28
N GLY A 95 -2.15 0.21 20.60
CA GLY A 95 -1.97 -1.10 21.24
C GLY A 95 -0.57 -1.69 21.01
N GLY A 96 0.45 -0.84 20.97
CA GLY A 96 1.86 -1.19 20.76
C GLY A 96 2.24 -1.51 19.30
N LYS A 97 1.35 -1.30 18.32
CA LYS A 97 1.59 -1.70 16.93
C LYS A 97 1.10 -0.68 15.91
N GLY A 98 1.83 -0.58 14.80
CA GLY A 98 1.40 0.07 13.56
C GLY A 98 1.40 -0.93 12.40
N HIS A 99 0.49 -0.75 11.45
CA HIS A 99 0.33 -1.62 10.28
C HIS A 99 0.70 -0.88 8.99
N LEU A 100 1.75 -1.32 8.32
CA LEU A 100 2.18 -0.87 6.99
C LEU A 100 1.15 -1.32 5.94
N THR A 101 0.83 -0.46 4.99
CA THR A 101 -0.17 -0.77 3.98
C THR A 101 0.40 -0.85 2.57
N THR A 102 -0.31 -1.49 1.65
CA THR A 102 -0.02 -1.48 0.20
C THR A 102 -0.11 -0.09 -0.44
N ARG A 103 -0.32 0.97 0.36
CA ARG A 103 -0.30 2.39 -0.05
C ARG A 103 0.84 3.16 0.61
N GLN A 104 1.87 2.46 1.09
CA GLN A 104 3.07 3.07 1.68
C GLN A 104 2.75 4.03 2.82
N ASN A 105 1.81 3.67 3.68
CA ASN A 105 1.46 4.43 4.88
C ASN A 105 1.17 3.51 6.05
N ILE A 106 1.00 4.09 7.24
CA ILE A 106 0.84 3.35 8.49
C ILE A 106 -0.57 3.55 9.02
N GLN A 107 -1.17 2.47 9.53
CA GLN A 107 -2.46 2.46 10.21
C GLN A 107 -2.28 2.11 11.68
N TYR A 108 -3.01 2.81 12.54
CA TYR A 108 -3.21 2.44 13.93
C TYR A 108 -4.64 1.98 14.13
N HIS A 109 -4.81 0.86 14.82
CA HIS A 109 -6.09 0.22 15.03
C HIS A 109 -6.50 0.30 16.50
N PHE A 110 -7.81 0.16 16.76
CA PHE A 110 -8.41 0.14 18.10
C PHE A 110 -8.21 1.42 18.91
N VAL A 111 -7.99 2.57 18.27
CA VAL A 111 -7.83 3.85 18.94
C VAL A 111 -9.17 4.33 19.50
N PRO A 112 -9.34 4.53 20.82
CA PRO A 112 -10.58 5.07 21.39
C PRO A 112 -10.88 6.46 20.81
N LEU A 113 -12.16 6.72 20.46
CA LEU A 113 -12.55 7.93 19.71
C LEU A 113 -12.06 9.22 20.38
N LEU A 114 -12.23 9.36 21.69
CA LEU A 114 -11.84 10.58 22.43
C LEU A 114 -10.31 10.74 22.59
N GLN A 115 -9.51 9.71 22.29
CA GLN A 115 -8.05 9.80 22.27
C GLN A 115 -7.51 10.22 20.89
N VAL A 116 -8.33 10.15 19.83
CA VAL A 116 -7.90 10.49 18.47
C VAL A 116 -7.32 11.91 18.37
N PRO A 117 -7.89 12.97 18.97
CA PRO A 117 -7.29 14.31 18.89
C PRO A 117 -5.87 14.38 19.47
N ALA A 118 -5.60 13.68 20.58
CA ALA A 118 -4.26 13.62 21.16
C ALA A 118 -3.27 12.92 20.21
N LEU A 119 -3.68 11.81 19.57
CA LEU A 119 -2.88 11.14 18.55
C LEU A 119 -2.58 12.07 17.37
N LEU A 120 -3.58 12.83 16.89
CA LEU A 120 -3.39 13.75 15.77
C LEU A 120 -2.39 14.87 16.12
N HIS A 121 -2.42 15.41 17.36
CA HIS A 121 -1.41 16.35 17.83
C HIS A 121 0.01 15.75 17.84
N ARG A 122 0.17 14.50 18.30
CA ARG A 122 1.46 13.80 18.23
C ARG A 122 2.00 13.71 16.80
N LEU A 123 1.14 13.41 15.84
CA LEU A 123 1.54 13.39 14.41
C LEU A 123 1.92 14.79 13.90
N ALA A 124 1.14 15.82 14.28
CA ALA A 124 1.40 17.20 13.89
C ALA A 124 2.74 17.74 14.43
N ASP A 125 3.24 17.25 15.59
CA ASP A 125 4.54 17.65 16.17
C ASP A 125 5.74 17.32 15.25
N VAL A 126 5.56 16.40 14.32
CA VAL A 126 6.55 16.03 13.28
C VAL A 126 6.02 16.26 11.86
N ARG A 127 4.98 17.10 11.72
CA ARG A 127 4.33 17.44 10.44
C ARG A 127 3.83 16.23 9.65
N LEU A 128 3.47 15.15 10.30
CA LEU A 128 2.71 14.07 9.70
C LEU A 128 1.22 14.41 9.76
N THR A 129 0.52 14.16 8.68
CA THR A 129 -0.93 14.34 8.59
C THR A 129 -1.64 13.01 8.32
N THR A 130 -2.90 12.96 8.70
CA THR A 130 -3.83 11.88 8.35
C THR A 130 -4.86 12.33 7.31
N ARG A 131 -4.90 13.65 7.02
CA ARG A 131 -5.90 14.22 6.11
C ARG A 131 -5.81 13.60 4.72
N GLU A 132 -6.97 13.30 4.15
CA GLU A 132 -7.12 12.65 2.82
C GLU A 132 -6.46 11.25 2.68
N ALA A 133 -5.94 10.67 3.74
CA ALA A 133 -5.49 9.28 3.71
C ALA A 133 -6.65 8.28 3.54
N CYS A 134 -7.88 8.75 3.80
CA CYS A 134 -9.13 8.02 3.67
C CYS A 134 -10.14 8.75 2.75
N TYR A 135 -11.38 8.27 2.68
CA TYR A 135 -12.51 8.88 2.00
C TYR A 135 -12.42 8.93 0.46
N ASN A 136 -13.24 9.81 -0.15
CA ASN A 136 -13.35 10.04 -1.59
C ASN A 136 -12.44 11.20 -2.03
N THR A 137 -11.17 11.07 -1.78
CA THR A 137 -10.12 12.07 -1.97
C THR A 137 -8.98 11.50 -2.81
N VAL A 138 -8.01 12.33 -3.15
CA VAL A 138 -6.71 11.86 -3.64
C VAL A 138 -5.97 11.21 -2.47
N ARG A 139 -5.83 9.88 -2.57
CA ARG A 139 -5.18 9.05 -1.55
C ARG A 139 -3.68 9.28 -1.52
N ASN A 140 -3.01 8.69 -0.53
CA ASN A 140 -1.54 8.73 -0.49
C ASN A 140 -0.95 8.45 -1.88
N VAL A 141 -0.15 9.37 -2.41
CA VAL A 141 0.60 9.17 -3.66
C VAL A 141 1.75 8.23 -3.37
N THR A 142 1.87 7.16 -4.16
CA THR A 142 2.93 6.16 -3.96
C THR A 142 4.05 6.33 -4.98
N ALA A 143 5.29 6.03 -4.57
CA ALA A 143 6.47 6.07 -5.43
C ALA A 143 7.38 4.87 -5.15
N CYS A 144 8.22 4.52 -6.12
CA CYS A 144 9.18 3.42 -5.98
C CYS A 144 10.09 3.66 -4.76
N PRO A 145 10.11 2.77 -3.75
CA PRO A 145 10.93 2.95 -2.55
C PRO A 145 12.43 2.88 -2.84
N LEU A 146 12.79 2.35 -4.01
CA LEU A 146 14.18 2.21 -4.49
C LEU A 146 14.59 3.31 -5.46
N SER A 147 13.72 4.29 -5.71
CA SER A 147 14.02 5.41 -6.61
C SER A 147 15.15 6.27 -6.04
N GLY A 148 16.06 6.71 -6.89
CA GLY A 148 17.31 7.40 -6.51
C GLY A 148 18.45 6.45 -6.15
N LEU A 149 18.22 5.12 -6.05
CA LEU A 149 19.14 4.18 -5.44
C LEU A 149 19.71 3.11 -6.39
N LEU A 150 18.99 2.69 -7.43
CA LEU A 150 19.40 1.59 -8.30
C LEU A 150 19.90 2.07 -9.67
N GLU A 151 20.82 1.31 -10.29
CA GLU A 151 21.38 1.63 -11.60
C GLU A 151 20.37 1.51 -12.75
N ASP A 152 19.39 0.62 -12.62
CA ASP A 152 18.37 0.32 -13.63
C ASP A 152 17.20 1.30 -13.63
N GLU A 153 17.20 2.30 -12.74
CA GLU A 153 16.19 3.36 -12.77
C GLU A 153 16.40 4.34 -13.91
N VAL A 154 15.31 4.97 -14.35
CA VAL A 154 15.34 6.03 -15.38
C VAL A 154 15.74 7.37 -14.76
N PHE A 155 15.09 7.74 -13.65
CA PHE A 155 15.43 8.85 -12.76
C PHE A 155 14.64 8.77 -11.45
N ASP A 156 15.08 9.50 -10.42
CA ASP A 156 14.38 9.56 -9.13
C ASP A 156 13.02 10.25 -9.26
N VAL A 157 11.95 9.51 -8.91
CA VAL A 157 10.55 9.99 -8.98
C VAL A 157 10.00 10.52 -7.67
N HIS A 158 10.72 10.41 -6.55
CA HIS A 158 10.25 10.89 -5.26
C HIS A 158 9.90 12.39 -5.26
N PRO A 159 10.73 13.30 -5.79
CA PRO A 159 10.40 14.74 -5.81
C PRO A 159 9.09 15.04 -6.54
N TYR A 160 8.81 14.29 -7.60
CA TYR A 160 7.57 14.46 -8.38
C TYR A 160 6.34 13.93 -7.66
N ALA A 161 6.46 12.76 -7.01
CA ALA A 161 5.38 12.19 -6.21
C ALA A 161 5.00 13.09 -5.02
N GLN A 162 6.00 13.67 -4.36
CA GLN A 162 5.84 14.62 -3.27
C GLN A 162 5.19 15.91 -3.77
N LYS A 163 5.67 16.47 -4.89
CA LYS A 163 5.08 17.66 -5.51
C LYS A 163 3.61 17.46 -5.87
N VAL A 164 3.26 16.32 -6.47
CA VAL A 164 1.85 15.99 -6.80
C VAL A 164 1.02 15.80 -5.54
N ALA A 165 1.54 15.12 -4.52
CA ALA A 165 0.84 14.93 -3.25
C ALA A 165 0.56 16.26 -2.54
N TYR A 166 1.54 17.16 -2.52
CA TYR A 166 1.43 18.50 -1.95
C TYR A 166 0.46 19.38 -2.74
N ALA A 167 0.55 19.36 -4.08
CA ALA A 167 -0.32 20.15 -4.96
C ALA A 167 -1.81 19.83 -4.81
N PHE A 168 -2.17 18.62 -4.37
CA PHE A 168 -3.56 18.19 -4.22
C PHE A 168 -4.01 18.03 -2.76
N LEU A 169 -3.18 18.38 -1.79
CA LEU A 169 -3.55 18.37 -0.39
C LEU A 169 -4.39 19.61 -0.04
N HIS A 170 -5.48 19.44 0.70
CA HIS A 170 -6.39 20.49 1.14
C HIS A 170 -7.09 21.29 0.03
N LYS A 171 -7.16 20.79 -1.19
CA LYS A 171 -7.90 21.44 -2.27
C LYS A 171 -9.37 21.04 -2.25
N GLU A 172 -10.26 22.02 -2.45
CA GLU A 172 -11.70 21.80 -2.58
C GLU A 172 -12.04 20.76 -3.66
N LEU A 173 -11.38 20.83 -4.83
CA LEU A 173 -11.55 19.87 -5.92
C LEU A 173 -11.33 18.42 -5.46
N THR A 174 -10.34 18.19 -4.58
CA THR A 174 -9.92 16.85 -4.17
C THR A 174 -10.56 16.36 -2.88
N ASP A 175 -11.23 17.23 -2.15
CA ASP A 175 -11.82 16.92 -0.84
C ASP A 175 -13.14 16.12 -0.94
N SER A 176 -13.82 16.16 -2.11
CA SER A 176 -15.08 15.47 -2.35
C SER A 176 -15.19 14.92 -3.77
N LEU A 177 -14.33 13.98 -4.12
CA LEU A 177 -14.41 13.25 -5.40
C LEU A 177 -15.55 12.21 -5.39
N PRO A 178 -16.02 11.72 -6.56
CA PRO A 178 -17.02 10.65 -6.62
C PRO A 178 -16.60 9.39 -5.85
N ARG A 179 -15.29 9.08 -5.84
CA ARG A 179 -14.70 7.93 -5.13
C ARG A 179 -13.22 8.19 -4.86
N LYS A 180 -12.58 7.32 -4.01
CA LYS A 180 -11.13 7.31 -3.79
C LYS A 180 -10.36 7.35 -5.11
N PHE A 181 -9.35 8.20 -5.18
CA PHE A 181 -8.49 8.39 -6.34
C PHE A 181 -7.04 8.05 -5.98
N LYS A 182 -6.35 7.28 -6.81
CA LYS A 182 -5.03 6.73 -6.51
C LYS A 182 -4.03 7.11 -7.60
N ILE A 183 -2.87 7.62 -7.20
CA ILE A 183 -1.75 7.99 -8.08
C ILE A 183 -0.52 7.18 -7.67
N ALA A 184 0.25 6.70 -8.65
CA ALA A 184 1.51 5.97 -8.42
C ALA A 184 2.60 6.40 -9.39
N PHE A 185 3.84 6.43 -8.90
CA PHE A 185 5.05 6.78 -9.66
C PHE A 185 6.04 5.63 -9.68
N SER A 186 6.45 5.18 -10.86
CA SER A 186 7.51 4.19 -11.05
C SER A 186 8.73 4.84 -11.69
N GLY A 187 9.89 4.75 -11.03
CA GLY A 187 11.17 5.28 -11.54
C GLY A 187 11.97 4.27 -12.34
N CYS A 188 11.64 2.97 -12.23
CA CYS A 188 12.37 1.88 -12.85
C CYS A 188 11.92 1.61 -14.28
N LYS A 189 12.77 0.93 -15.07
CA LYS A 189 12.42 0.45 -16.41
C LYS A 189 11.22 -0.49 -16.37
N GLU A 190 11.14 -1.33 -15.33
CA GLU A 190 9.97 -2.14 -15.03
C GLU A 190 8.98 -1.37 -14.14
N ASP A 191 7.68 -1.68 -14.24
CA ASP A 191 6.66 -1.02 -13.45
C ASP A 191 6.53 -1.62 -12.04
N CYS A 192 7.51 -1.36 -11.18
CA CYS A 192 7.55 -1.84 -9.80
C CYS A 192 6.41 -1.28 -8.92
N MET A 193 5.78 -0.16 -9.32
CA MET A 193 4.72 0.50 -8.57
C MET A 193 3.31 0.15 -9.04
N LEU A 194 3.20 -0.82 -9.98
CA LEU A 194 1.92 -1.30 -10.45
C LEU A 194 1.04 -0.16 -11.00
N CYS A 195 1.61 0.74 -11.80
CA CYS A 195 0.94 1.90 -12.38
C CYS A 195 -0.34 1.52 -13.11
N ALA A 196 -0.33 0.35 -13.77
CA ALA A 196 -1.46 -0.18 -14.53
C ALA A 196 -2.75 -0.40 -13.71
N ILE A 197 -2.68 -0.46 -12.37
CA ILE A 197 -3.85 -0.64 -11.49
C ILE A 197 -4.24 0.63 -10.71
N HIS A 198 -3.78 1.80 -11.17
CA HIS A 198 -4.04 3.08 -10.54
C HIS A 198 -4.96 3.96 -11.38
N ASP A 199 -5.60 4.95 -10.75
CA ASP A 199 -6.43 5.93 -11.47
C ASP A 199 -5.55 6.82 -12.36
N ILE A 200 -4.32 7.16 -11.89
CA ILE A 200 -3.19 7.67 -12.68
C ILE A 200 -1.95 6.87 -12.33
N GLY A 201 -1.28 6.32 -13.32
CA GLY A 201 0.04 5.70 -13.21
C GLY A 201 1.06 6.47 -14.04
N LEU A 202 2.22 6.76 -13.45
CA LEU A 202 3.27 7.61 -14.01
C LEU A 202 4.60 6.85 -13.99
N ARG A 203 5.10 6.48 -15.17
CA ARG A 203 6.39 5.81 -15.31
C ARG A 203 7.42 6.78 -15.88
N ALA A 204 8.58 6.88 -15.24
CA ALA A 204 9.68 7.71 -15.67
C ALA A 204 10.15 7.29 -17.08
N VAL A 205 10.34 8.25 -17.96
CA VAL A 205 10.90 8.05 -19.30
C VAL A 205 11.81 9.21 -19.68
N MET A 206 12.84 8.92 -20.47
CA MET A 206 13.72 9.95 -21.06
C MET A 206 13.45 10.05 -22.57
N ARG A 207 13.30 11.27 -23.09
CA ARG A 207 13.18 11.52 -24.53
C ARG A 207 14.03 12.71 -24.92
N ASN A 208 14.98 12.50 -25.81
CA ASN A 208 15.91 13.55 -26.28
C ASN A 208 16.61 14.31 -25.13
N GLY A 209 17.08 13.59 -24.12
CA GLY A 209 17.74 14.14 -22.93
C GLY A 209 16.82 14.85 -21.93
N LYS A 210 15.50 14.90 -22.18
CA LYS A 210 14.50 15.50 -21.27
C LYS A 210 13.80 14.44 -20.45
N ARG A 211 13.54 14.76 -19.16
CA ARG A 211 12.73 13.96 -18.26
C ARG A 211 11.25 14.12 -18.57
N GLY A 212 10.52 13.04 -18.42
CA GLY A 212 9.07 13.04 -18.56
C GLY A 212 8.46 11.73 -18.07
N PHE A 213 7.17 11.58 -18.27
CA PHE A 213 6.42 10.44 -17.79
C PHE A 213 5.58 9.82 -18.92
N ARG A 214 5.61 8.49 -18.99
CA ARG A 214 4.54 7.74 -19.66
C ARG A 214 3.36 7.68 -18.69
N VAL A 215 2.21 8.20 -19.13
CA VAL A 215 1.02 8.34 -18.30
C VAL A 215 -0.04 7.33 -18.70
N VAL A 216 -0.51 6.55 -17.73
CA VAL A 216 -1.65 5.64 -17.91
C VAL A 216 -2.78 6.03 -16.96
N VAL A 217 -4.04 5.88 -17.38
CA VAL A 217 -5.22 6.29 -16.59
C VAL A 217 -6.35 5.27 -16.62
N GLY A 218 -7.18 5.27 -15.57
CA GLY A 218 -8.39 4.47 -15.50
C GLY A 218 -8.20 3.04 -15.01
N GLY A 219 -7.04 2.70 -14.45
CA GLY A 219 -6.82 1.42 -13.81
C GLY A 219 -7.47 1.29 -12.43
N GLY A 220 -7.55 0.06 -11.93
CA GLY A 220 -8.02 -0.17 -10.57
C GLY A 220 -8.43 -1.59 -10.24
N LEU A 221 -8.21 -1.96 -8.99
CA LEU A 221 -8.65 -3.22 -8.39
C LEU A 221 -10.07 -3.10 -7.79
N GLY A 222 -10.48 -4.07 -7.01
CA GLY A 222 -11.82 -4.24 -6.44
C GLY A 222 -12.51 -5.43 -7.11
N PRO A 223 -13.84 -5.60 -6.95
CA PRO A 223 -14.52 -6.78 -7.51
C PRO A 223 -14.39 -6.95 -9.03
N LEU A 224 -14.20 -5.85 -9.76
CA LEU A 224 -14.03 -5.83 -11.21
C LEU A 224 -12.71 -5.11 -11.54
N PRO A 225 -11.56 -5.78 -11.56
CA PRO A 225 -10.28 -5.17 -11.86
C PRO A 225 -10.21 -4.70 -13.32
N CYS A 226 -9.47 -3.61 -13.55
CA CYS A 226 -9.22 -3.07 -14.87
C CYS A 226 -7.77 -2.60 -14.97
N GLU A 227 -7.13 -2.86 -16.10
CA GLU A 227 -5.86 -2.26 -16.48
C GLU A 227 -6.08 -0.80 -16.93
N ALA A 228 -5.12 0.06 -16.66
CA ALA A 228 -5.13 1.45 -17.11
C ALA A 228 -4.81 1.57 -18.60
N HIS A 229 -5.34 2.59 -19.23
CA HIS A 229 -5.13 2.91 -20.63
C HIS A 229 -4.05 3.97 -20.80
N LEU A 230 -3.28 3.91 -21.87
CA LEU A 230 -2.24 4.87 -22.19
C LEU A 230 -2.84 6.23 -22.58
N LEU A 231 -2.52 7.26 -21.79
CA LEU A 231 -2.91 8.65 -22.06
C LEU A 231 -1.81 9.37 -22.82
N ASP A 232 -0.58 9.40 -22.29
CA ASP A 232 0.57 10.06 -22.89
C ASP A 232 1.76 9.09 -22.97
N GLU A 233 2.40 8.98 -24.15
CA GLU A 233 3.68 8.27 -24.29
C GLU A 233 4.84 9.05 -23.67
N PHE A 234 4.74 10.38 -23.61
CA PHE A 234 5.71 11.26 -23.01
C PHE A 234 5.05 12.59 -22.60
N LEU A 235 4.88 12.77 -21.31
CA LEU A 235 4.48 14.02 -20.69
C LEU A 235 5.73 14.69 -20.10
N PRO A 236 6.15 15.87 -20.56
CA PRO A 236 7.26 16.62 -19.95
C PRO A 236 7.04 16.87 -18.45
N GLU A 237 8.10 16.79 -17.65
CA GLU A 237 8.03 16.88 -16.18
C GLU A 237 7.39 18.19 -15.67
N GLU A 238 7.60 19.30 -16.36
CA GLU A 238 7.04 20.61 -16.02
C GLU A 238 5.50 20.68 -16.19
N ARG A 239 4.91 19.76 -16.93
CA ARG A 239 3.47 19.68 -17.20
C ARG A 239 2.72 18.72 -16.27
N LEU A 240 3.44 18.04 -15.39
CA LEU A 240 2.96 16.93 -14.58
C LEU A 240 1.71 17.27 -13.76
N VAL A 241 1.76 18.33 -12.96
CA VAL A 241 0.66 18.67 -12.02
C VAL A 241 -0.58 19.10 -12.79
N ASN A 242 -0.43 19.91 -13.85
CA ASN A 242 -1.54 20.32 -14.71
C ASN A 242 -2.25 19.11 -15.34
N ARG A 243 -1.46 18.11 -15.80
CA ARG A 243 -2.02 16.90 -16.41
C ARG A 243 -2.77 16.05 -15.39
N CYS A 244 -2.21 15.89 -14.19
CA CYS A 244 -2.89 15.17 -13.11
C CYS A 244 -4.20 15.85 -12.70
N GLU A 245 -4.22 17.18 -12.61
CA GLU A 245 -5.44 17.93 -12.31
C GLU A 245 -6.50 17.80 -13.39
N ALA A 246 -6.13 17.82 -14.67
CA ALA A 246 -7.07 17.59 -15.77
C ALA A 246 -7.82 16.26 -15.64
N VAL A 247 -7.11 15.18 -15.29
CA VAL A 247 -7.72 13.86 -15.02
C VAL A 247 -8.64 13.90 -13.79
N ILE A 248 -8.24 14.62 -12.74
CA ILE A 248 -9.04 14.75 -11.50
C ILE A 248 -10.30 15.57 -11.77
N ARG A 249 -10.23 16.66 -12.54
CA ARG A 249 -11.39 17.48 -12.95
C ARG A 249 -12.39 16.67 -13.76
N LEU A 250 -11.93 15.95 -14.78
CA LEU A 250 -12.76 15.02 -15.54
C LEU A 250 -13.48 14.03 -14.59
N PHE A 251 -12.73 13.40 -13.68
CA PHE A 251 -13.30 12.44 -12.75
C PHE A 251 -14.31 13.08 -11.79
N SER A 252 -14.03 14.27 -11.28
CA SER A 252 -14.95 15.02 -10.42
C SER A 252 -16.28 15.33 -11.13
N LYS A 253 -16.21 15.74 -12.43
CA LYS A 253 -17.38 16.09 -13.25
C LYS A 253 -18.21 14.89 -13.67
N HIS A 254 -17.56 13.78 -14.06
CA HIS A 254 -18.20 12.65 -14.75
C HIS A 254 -18.29 11.35 -13.95
N GLY A 255 -17.65 11.27 -12.78
CA GLY A 255 -17.74 10.08 -11.92
C GLY A 255 -19.12 9.92 -11.29
N ASN A 256 -19.61 8.69 -11.23
CA ASN A 256 -20.95 8.40 -10.71
C ASN A 256 -21.02 8.61 -9.19
N ARG A 257 -21.72 9.68 -8.77
CA ARG A 257 -21.90 10.01 -7.35
C ARG A 257 -23.06 9.25 -6.69
N GLN A 258 -24.00 8.74 -7.51
CA GLN A 258 -25.18 8.04 -7.01
C GLN A 258 -24.91 6.57 -6.71
N ASN A 259 -24.15 5.88 -7.58
CA ASN A 259 -23.82 4.48 -7.40
C ASN A 259 -22.36 4.28 -7.00
N LYS A 260 -22.11 4.16 -5.71
CA LYS A 260 -20.75 4.01 -5.14
C LYS A 260 -19.99 2.77 -5.63
N ASN A 261 -20.67 1.73 -6.10
CA ASN A 261 -20.05 0.53 -6.67
C ASN A 261 -19.52 0.76 -8.08
N LYS A 262 -20.05 1.77 -8.79
CA LYS A 262 -19.65 2.20 -10.14
C LYS A 262 -19.02 3.59 -10.17
N ALA A 263 -18.54 4.09 -9.04
CA ALA A 263 -18.08 5.48 -8.90
C ALA A 263 -16.60 5.71 -9.27
N ARG A 264 -15.74 4.67 -9.38
CA ARG A 264 -14.32 4.81 -9.73
C ARG A 264 -14.11 5.26 -11.18
N LEU A 265 -13.00 5.97 -11.46
CA LEU A 265 -12.62 6.43 -12.81
C LEU A 265 -12.69 5.33 -13.87
N LYS A 266 -12.25 4.11 -13.56
CA LYS A 266 -12.34 2.95 -14.47
C LYS A 266 -13.75 2.67 -15.00
N PHE A 267 -14.80 3.02 -14.25
CA PHE A 267 -16.17 2.86 -14.72
C PHE A 267 -16.58 3.96 -15.70
N VAL A 268 -16.06 5.19 -15.53
CA VAL A 268 -16.23 6.24 -16.55
C VAL A 268 -15.61 5.78 -17.88
N VAL A 269 -14.38 5.22 -17.82
CA VAL A 269 -13.71 4.66 -19.00
C VAL A 269 -14.53 3.53 -19.64
N ARG A 270 -15.06 2.60 -18.85
CA ARG A 270 -15.87 1.47 -19.36
C ARG A 270 -17.20 1.89 -19.97
N GLU A 271 -17.84 2.93 -19.43
CA GLU A 271 -19.16 3.39 -19.85
C GLU A 271 -19.10 4.34 -21.03
N ARG A 272 -18.05 5.16 -21.13
CA ARG A 272 -17.90 6.21 -22.16
C ARG A 272 -16.92 5.86 -23.27
N GLY A 273 -16.06 4.86 -23.05
CA GLY A 273 -14.91 4.56 -23.92
C GLY A 273 -13.70 5.45 -23.61
N PHE A 274 -12.50 4.93 -23.87
CA PHE A 274 -11.26 5.62 -23.54
C PHE A 274 -11.02 6.86 -24.40
N ASP A 275 -11.37 6.83 -25.70
CA ASP A 275 -11.18 7.96 -26.62
C ASP A 275 -11.98 9.19 -26.16
N TRP A 276 -13.22 8.99 -25.72
CA TRP A 276 -14.01 10.04 -25.14
C TRP A 276 -13.38 10.61 -23.85
N VAL A 277 -12.89 9.72 -22.95
CA VAL A 277 -12.20 10.12 -21.72
C VAL A 277 -10.97 10.94 -22.04
N LYS A 278 -10.17 10.53 -23.00
CA LYS A 278 -8.98 11.26 -23.47
C LYS A 278 -9.35 12.65 -24.00
N GLU A 279 -10.36 12.75 -24.84
CA GLU A 279 -10.86 14.04 -25.35
C GLU A 279 -11.28 15.01 -24.23
N GLN A 280 -12.01 14.50 -23.22
CA GLN A 280 -12.40 15.34 -22.09
C GLN A 280 -11.21 15.76 -21.23
N ILE A 281 -10.21 14.88 -21.02
CA ILE A 281 -8.97 15.24 -20.33
C ILE A 281 -8.23 16.35 -21.08
N GLU A 282 -8.16 16.30 -22.42
CA GLU A 282 -7.52 17.36 -23.22
C GLU A 282 -8.25 18.70 -23.02
N LYS A 283 -9.58 18.73 -23.05
CA LYS A 283 -10.37 19.96 -22.80
C LYS A 283 -10.09 20.56 -21.42
N GLU A 284 -10.08 19.75 -20.38
CA GLU A 284 -9.73 20.21 -19.02
C GLU A 284 -8.29 20.70 -18.95
N TYR A 285 -7.38 20.05 -19.66
CA TYR A 285 -5.98 20.41 -19.68
C TYR A 285 -5.74 21.76 -20.39
N GLU A 286 -6.40 21.99 -21.54
CA GLU A 286 -6.37 23.26 -22.25
C GLU A 286 -6.96 24.41 -21.40
N ASP A 287 -8.08 24.16 -20.70
CA ASP A 287 -8.68 25.12 -19.78
C ASP A 287 -7.71 25.51 -18.65
N ILE A 288 -7.03 24.53 -18.04
CA ILE A 288 -6.01 24.79 -17.00
C ILE A 288 -4.89 25.67 -17.54
N LEU A 289 -4.36 25.36 -18.73
CA LEU A 289 -3.25 26.13 -19.31
C LEU A 289 -3.68 27.55 -19.69
N THR A 290 -4.88 27.73 -20.23
CA THR A 290 -5.44 29.05 -20.59
C THR A 290 -5.60 29.94 -19.37
N ASN A 291 -5.91 29.34 -18.20
CA ASN A 291 -6.05 30.06 -16.93
C ASN A 291 -4.73 30.18 -16.13
N GLY A 292 -3.57 30.02 -16.78
CA GLY A 292 -2.25 30.24 -16.18
C GLY A 292 -1.64 29.02 -15.50
N GLY A 293 -2.27 27.86 -15.58
CA GLY A 293 -1.77 26.62 -14.98
C GLY A 293 -2.01 26.51 -13.46
N ILE A 294 -1.56 25.41 -12.88
CA ILE A 294 -1.63 25.18 -11.44
C ILE A 294 -0.31 25.63 -10.81
N PRO A 295 -0.34 26.57 -9.88
CA PRO A 295 0.86 26.96 -9.15
C PRO A 295 1.47 25.75 -8.44
N THR A 296 2.72 25.47 -8.68
CA THR A 296 3.46 24.39 -8.01
C THR A 296 4.74 24.96 -7.44
N PRO A 297 5.05 24.70 -6.16
CA PRO A 297 6.28 25.15 -5.58
C PRO A 297 7.46 24.44 -6.25
N GLU A 298 8.59 25.11 -6.38
CA GLU A 298 9.83 24.51 -6.86
C GLU A 298 10.31 23.40 -5.93
N THR A 299 10.18 23.62 -4.62
CA THR A 299 10.51 22.67 -3.56
C THR A 299 9.30 22.41 -2.67
N VAL A 300 9.16 21.17 -2.23
CA VAL A 300 8.13 20.80 -1.23
C VAL A 300 8.73 21.05 0.17
N PRO A 301 8.02 21.74 1.07
CA PRO A 301 8.53 22.00 2.42
C PRO A 301 8.85 20.73 3.21
N ASP A 302 9.79 20.83 4.15
CA ASP A 302 10.09 19.78 5.10
C ASP A 302 8.83 19.35 5.87
N GLY A 303 8.67 18.05 6.05
CA GLY A 303 7.46 17.49 6.66
C GLY A 303 6.36 17.09 5.66
N PHE A 304 6.36 17.65 4.43
CA PHE A 304 5.49 17.21 3.33
C PHE A 304 6.18 16.29 2.33
N GLY A 305 7.43 15.90 2.62
CA GLY A 305 8.23 15.05 1.77
C GLY A 305 9.43 15.75 1.12
N GLY A 306 9.68 17.02 1.43
CA GLY A 306 10.89 17.75 1.02
C GLY A 306 12.15 17.30 1.77
N PHE A 307 12.33 15.98 1.95
CA PHE A 307 13.43 15.44 2.72
C PHE A 307 14.73 15.42 1.93
N GLN A 308 15.82 15.81 2.59
CA GLN A 308 17.16 15.62 2.05
C GLN A 308 17.77 14.34 2.64
N SER A 309 18.24 13.46 1.74
CA SER A 309 19.06 12.32 2.11
C SER A 309 20.41 12.80 2.60
N SER A 310 20.86 12.32 3.74
CA SER A 310 22.15 12.64 4.32
C SER A 310 22.98 11.35 4.55
N PRO A 311 23.57 10.79 3.47
CA PRO A 311 24.30 9.54 3.58
C PRO A 311 25.54 9.72 4.47
N PRO A 312 25.90 8.69 5.28
CA PRO A 312 27.11 8.73 6.08
C PRO A 312 28.34 8.76 5.16
N PRO A 313 29.41 9.49 5.54
CA PRO A 313 30.64 9.50 4.74
C PRO A 313 31.30 8.11 4.74
N LEU A 314 31.85 7.72 3.58
CA LEU A 314 32.63 6.50 3.46
C LEU A 314 34.07 6.73 3.91
N GLY A 315 34.62 5.82 4.72
CA GLY A 315 36.04 5.76 5.04
C GLY A 315 36.81 4.91 4.03
N SER A 316 38.14 4.96 4.06
CA SER A 316 39.00 4.21 3.13
C SER A 316 38.83 2.69 3.13
N GLY A 317 38.26 2.12 4.19
CA GLY A 317 37.93 0.68 4.29
C GLY A 317 36.53 0.29 3.81
N ASP A 318 35.67 1.24 3.47
CA ASP A 318 34.27 0.99 3.12
C ASP A 318 34.05 0.40 1.72
N LEU A 319 35.07 0.45 0.89
CA LEU A 319 35.06 -0.07 -0.48
C LEU A 319 35.50 -1.55 -0.58
N LEU A 320 35.93 -2.16 0.53
CA LEU A 320 36.37 -3.55 0.53
C LEU A 320 35.20 -4.51 0.69
N PRO A 321 35.22 -5.69 0.03
CA PRO A 321 34.22 -6.72 0.23
C PRO A 321 34.20 -7.16 1.69
N VAL A 322 33.00 -7.32 2.27
CA VAL A 322 32.84 -7.71 3.66
C VAL A 322 32.72 -9.22 3.75
N LEU A 323 33.64 -9.82 4.49
CA LEU A 323 33.48 -11.18 5.00
C LEU A 323 32.42 -11.16 6.11
N GLY A 324 31.66 -12.25 6.23
CA GLY A 324 30.56 -12.36 7.18
C GLY A 324 30.95 -12.05 8.65
N PRO A 325 29.99 -11.92 9.56
CA PRO A 325 30.25 -11.64 10.95
C PRO A 325 31.18 -12.69 11.54
N ASN A 326 32.30 -12.24 12.09
CA ASN A 326 33.36 -13.07 12.72
C ASN A 326 34.21 -13.99 11.79
N GLY A 327 34.19 -13.79 10.46
CA GLY A 327 34.98 -14.61 9.54
C GLY A 327 34.54 -16.07 9.44
N HIS A 328 33.43 -16.45 10.04
CA HIS A 328 32.80 -17.76 9.94
C HIS A 328 31.55 -17.72 9.08
N ALA A 329 31.32 -18.79 8.31
CA ALA A 329 30.11 -18.96 7.53
C ALA A 329 28.89 -18.98 8.47
N ASN A 330 27.98 -17.99 8.32
CA ASN A 330 26.66 -17.99 8.96
C ASN A 330 25.63 -18.12 7.84
N PRO A 331 25.03 -19.29 7.64
CA PRO A 331 24.10 -19.53 6.53
C PRO A 331 22.88 -18.58 6.54
N GLU A 332 22.40 -18.18 7.73
CA GLU A 332 21.27 -17.26 7.86
C GLU A 332 21.65 -15.85 7.41
N TYR A 333 22.83 -15.37 7.82
CA TYR A 333 23.35 -14.08 7.36
C TYR A 333 23.64 -14.07 5.86
N GLU A 334 24.22 -15.14 5.31
CA GLU A 334 24.49 -15.25 3.88
C GLU A 334 23.18 -15.24 3.07
N ARG A 335 22.16 -15.96 3.53
CA ARG A 335 20.83 -15.93 2.92
C ARG A 335 20.22 -14.53 3.02
N TRP A 336 20.30 -13.88 4.18
CA TRP A 336 19.82 -12.52 4.36
C TRP A 336 20.53 -11.54 3.41
N LEU A 337 21.85 -11.64 3.24
CA LEU A 337 22.58 -10.83 2.26
C LEU A 337 22.03 -11.02 0.85
N GLN A 338 21.75 -12.24 0.44
CA GLN A 338 21.28 -12.56 -0.91
C GLN A 338 19.86 -12.05 -1.16
N THR A 339 18.97 -12.13 -0.17
CA THR A 339 17.54 -11.85 -0.34
C THR A 339 17.13 -10.45 0.09
N ASN A 340 17.82 -9.86 1.07
CA ASN A 340 17.43 -8.61 1.71
C ASN A 340 18.31 -7.43 1.33
N THR A 341 19.43 -7.64 0.61
CA THR A 341 20.33 -6.55 0.25
C THR A 341 20.50 -6.41 -1.25
N ARG A 342 20.67 -5.17 -1.72
CA ARG A 342 21.04 -4.84 -3.10
C ARG A 342 22.10 -3.75 -3.10
N GLN A 343 23.08 -3.87 -3.99
CA GLN A 343 24.06 -2.79 -4.20
C GLN A 343 23.37 -1.57 -4.80
N GLN A 344 23.71 -0.38 -4.31
CA GLN A 344 23.25 0.88 -4.86
C GLN A 344 24.13 1.33 -6.03
N LYS A 345 23.58 2.25 -6.88
CA LYS A 345 24.39 2.95 -7.88
C LYS A 345 25.47 3.85 -7.26
N GLN A 346 25.26 4.29 -6.02
CA GLN A 346 26.28 5.00 -5.25
C GLN A 346 27.26 3.96 -4.69
N THR A 347 28.46 3.96 -5.21
CA THR A 347 29.52 2.99 -4.86
C THR A 347 29.79 2.97 -3.36
N GLY A 348 29.92 1.78 -2.78
CA GLY A 348 30.22 1.56 -1.36
C GLY A 348 28.98 1.46 -0.47
N TYR A 349 27.78 1.64 -1.02
CA TYR A 349 26.53 1.51 -0.27
C TYR A 349 25.63 0.39 -0.77
N ALA A 350 24.80 -0.10 0.13
CA ALA A 350 23.73 -1.04 -0.15
C ALA A 350 22.37 -0.50 0.29
N VAL A 351 21.33 -1.01 -0.36
CA VAL A 351 19.96 -0.98 0.12
C VAL A 351 19.72 -2.23 0.97
N VAL A 352 19.04 -2.07 2.09
CA VAL A 352 18.55 -3.17 2.92
C VAL A 352 17.02 -3.15 2.91
N THR A 353 16.41 -4.21 2.42
CA THR A 353 14.96 -4.44 2.52
C THR A 353 14.70 -5.26 3.78
N VAL A 354 13.99 -4.68 4.74
CA VAL A 354 13.60 -5.33 5.98
C VAL A 354 12.22 -5.94 5.78
N LYS A 355 12.14 -7.27 5.83
CA LYS A 355 10.89 -8.02 5.74
C LYS A 355 10.04 -7.79 6.99
N ILE A 356 8.79 -7.40 6.79
CA ILE A 356 7.84 -7.11 7.89
C ILE A 356 6.65 -8.05 7.79
N ALA A 357 6.59 -9.00 8.68
CA ALA A 357 5.54 -10.02 8.69
C ALA A 357 4.13 -9.38 8.67
N GLN A 358 3.36 -9.62 7.60
CA GLN A 358 2.04 -9.04 7.34
C GLN A 358 1.96 -7.52 7.54
N GLY A 359 3.07 -6.81 7.39
CA GLY A 359 3.16 -5.36 7.53
C GLY A 359 3.01 -4.83 8.97
N ASN A 360 3.15 -5.66 10.01
CA ASN A 360 2.96 -5.22 11.40
C ASN A 360 4.30 -4.92 12.08
N LEU A 361 4.42 -3.71 12.63
CA LEU A 361 5.59 -3.25 13.40
C LEU A 361 5.19 -2.87 14.82
N THR A 362 5.98 -3.30 15.80
CA THR A 362 5.87 -2.81 17.18
C THR A 362 6.54 -1.44 17.34
N GLY A 363 6.23 -0.71 18.43
CA GLY A 363 6.89 0.55 18.74
C GLY A 363 8.41 0.38 18.87
N ASP A 364 8.89 -0.71 19.51
CA ASP A 364 10.33 -1.00 19.64
C ASP A 364 11.00 -1.27 18.28
N GLN A 365 10.35 -2.01 17.41
CA GLN A 365 10.83 -2.23 16.04
C GLN A 365 10.92 -0.93 15.24
N MET A 366 9.92 -0.05 15.37
CA MET A 366 9.96 1.27 14.71
C MET A 366 11.12 2.13 15.23
N ARG A 367 11.37 2.17 16.56
CA ARG A 367 12.51 2.86 17.15
C ARG A 367 13.84 2.27 16.70
N GLY A 368 13.94 0.96 16.65
CA GLY A 368 15.13 0.26 16.14
C GLY A 368 15.44 0.64 14.69
N LEU A 369 14.43 0.61 13.81
CA LEU A 369 14.58 1.03 12.41
C LEU A 369 14.98 2.52 12.31
N ALA A 370 14.39 3.40 13.12
CA ALA A 370 14.76 4.82 13.18
C ALA A 370 16.21 5.00 13.62
N SER A 371 16.64 4.26 14.64
CA SER A 371 18.03 4.29 15.13
C SER A 371 19.02 3.80 14.07
N ILE A 372 18.74 2.68 13.39
CA ILE A 372 19.59 2.15 12.32
C ILE A 372 19.71 3.16 11.18
N SER A 373 18.59 3.71 10.71
CA SER A 373 18.59 4.70 9.63
C SER A 373 19.39 5.96 9.98
N ARG A 374 19.24 6.46 11.20
CA ARG A 374 19.94 7.67 11.69
C ARG A 374 21.45 7.46 11.81
N ASN A 375 21.87 6.29 12.32
CA ASN A 375 23.26 6.04 12.69
C ASN A 375 24.08 5.38 11.59
N ALA A 376 23.43 4.68 10.66
CA ALA A 376 24.12 3.90 9.64
C ALA A 376 23.62 4.14 8.22
N GLY A 377 22.45 4.72 8.03
CA GLY A 377 21.86 5.05 6.74
C GLY A 377 21.81 6.55 6.49
N ASP A 378 20.92 6.97 5.58
CA ASP A 378 20.74 8.37 5.19
C ASP A 378 19.76 9.16 6.05
N GLY A 379 19.29 8.59 7.16
CA GLY A 379 18.30 9.20 8.06
C GLY A 379 16.86 9.10 7.57
N LEU A 380 16.65 8.44 6.42
CA LEU A 380 15.32 8.22 5.83
C LEU A 380 14.90 6.75 5.90
N ILE A 381 13.61 6.54 6.03
CA ILE A 381 12.97 5.23 6.03
C ILE A 381 11.94 5.20 4.91
N ARG A 382 11.95 4.17 4.10
CA ARG A 382 11.06 4.05 2.95
C ARG A 382 10.11 2.87 3.15
N VAL A 383 8.83 3.16 3.18
CA VAL A 383 7.77 2.12 3.24
C VAL A 383 7.50 1.63 1.83
N ALA A 384 7.52 0.31 1.62
CA ALA A 384 7.27 -0.31 0.33
C ALA A 384 5.80 -0.72 0.14
N VAL A 385 5.39 -0.97 -1.12
CA VAL A 385 4.01 -1.38 -1.46
C VAL A 385 3.71 -2.83 -1.10
N ASP A 386 4.73 -3.64 -0.90
CA ASP A 386 4.69 -5.01 -0.39
C ASP A 386 4.66 -5.08 1.15
N GLN A 387 4.52 -3.92 1.81
CA GLN A 387 4.43 -3.75 3.27
C GLN A 387 5.76 -3.95 4.02
N ASN A 388 6.88 -3.85 3.32
CA ASN A 388 8.23 -3.90 3.87
C ASN A 388 8.80 -2.49 4.14
N VAL A 389 9.98 -2.45 4.75
CA VAL A 389 10.75 -1.22 4.99
C VAL A 389 12.06 -1.31 4.22
N VAL A 390 12.45 -0.20 3.59
CA VAL A 390 13.73 -0.07 2.89
C VAL A 390 14.59 0.96 3.62
N LEU A 391 15.79 0.56 3.98
CA LEU A 391 16.89 1.39 4.48
C LEU A 391 17.92 1.56 3.38
N ALA A 392 18.40 2.77 3.16
CA ALA A 392 19.33 3.05 2.09
C ALA A 392 20.63 3.68 2.61
N TYR A 393 21.62 3.75 1.73
CA TYR A 393 22.95 4.28 2.01
C TYR A 393 23.64 3.59 3.19
N ILE A 394 23.39 2.28 3.34
CA ILE A 394 24.10 1.46 4.31
C ILE A 394 25.49 1.13 3.77
N PRO A 395 26.60 1.59 4.42
CA PRO A 395 27.94 1.21 3.99
C PRO A 395 28.11 -0.30 3.98
N LEU A 396 28.64 -0.87 2.90
CA LEU A 396 28.78 -2.32 2.72
C LEU A 396 29.45 -3.00 3.93
N ARG A 397 30.50 -2.40 4.48
CA ARG A 397 31.21 -2.94 5.67
C ARG A 397 30.35 -3.01 6.93
N ARG A 398 29.25 -2.23 7.02
CA ARG A 398 28.34 -2.22 8.17
C ARG A 398 27.23 -3.26 8.09
N LEU A 399 27.07 -3.97 6.96
CA LEU A 399 26.01 -4.95 6.78
C LEU A 399 25.97 -6.03 7.90
N PRO A 400 27.12 -6.59 8.40
CA PRO A 400 27.07 -7.51 9.54
C PRO A 400 26.52 -6.89 10.81
N GLN A 401 26.84 -5.61 11.07
CA GLN A 401 26.33 -4.87 12.24
C GLN A 401 24.86 -4.55 12.09
N ILE A 402 24.40 -4.23 10.86
CA ILE A 402 22.99 -3.99 10.57
C ILE A 402 22.18 -5.26 10.75
N TYR A 403 22.66 -6.39 10.23
CA TYR A 403 22.04 -7.70 10.44
C TYR A 403 21.83 -7.97 11.94
N LYS A 404 22.89 -7.80 12.75
CA LYS A 404 22.82 -7.98 14.19
C LYS A 404 21.81 -7.01 14.86
N ALA A 405 21.83 -5.73 14.47
CA ALA A 405 20.90 -4.75 15.02
C ALA A 405 19.43 -5.03 14.64
N LEU A 406 19.19 -5.58 13.44
CA LEU A 406 17.88 -6.07 13.03
C LEU A 406 17.47 -7.33 13.79
N ASP A 407 18.41 -8.24 14.06
CA ASP A 407 18.17 -9.45 14.83
C ASP A 407 17.76 -9.15 16.28
N GLU A 408 18.44 -8.19 16.92
CA GLU A 408 18.13 -7.71 18.29
C GLU A 408 16.68 -7.18 18.43
N ILE A 409 16.07 -6.73 17.33
CA ILE A 409 14.66 -6.28 17.31
C ILE A 409 13.71 -7.27 16.59
N GLY A 410 14.19 -8.47 16.26
CA GLY A 410 13.42 -9.51 15.59
C GLY A 410 13.02 -9.19 14.14
N LEU A 411 13.86 -8.48 13.39
CA LEU A 411 13.64 -8.08 11.99
C LEU A 411 14.75 -8.53 11.02
N ALA A 412 15.59 -9.50 11.41
CA ALA A 412 16.65 -10.03 10.56
C ALA A 412 16.20 -11.21 9.66
N GLU A 413 14.89 -11.46 9.54
CA GLU A 413 14.38 -12.56 8.73
C GLU A 413 14.78 -12.39 7.26
N ALA A 414 15.38 -13.42 6.66
CA ALA A 414 15.71 -13.49 5.24
C ALA A 414 14.45 -13.69 4.38
N GLY A 415 14.59 -13.55 3.04
CA GLY A 415 13.50 -13.81 2.11
C GLY A 415 12.59 -12.60 1.85
N ALA A 416 13.10 -11.38 1.98
CA ALA A 416 12.36 -10.20 1.55
C ALA A 416 11.96 -10.31 0.08
N GLN A 417 10.66 -10.13 -0.21
CA GLN A 417 10.07 -10.32 -1.52
C GLN A 417 10.11 -11.76 -2.06
N GLU A 418 10.33 -12.77 -1.23
CA GLU A 418 10.10 -14.17 -1.58
C GLU A 418 8.63 -14.56 -1.35
N ILE A 419 8.28 -15.83 -1.62
CA ILE A 419 6.87 -16.31 -1.57
C ILE A 419 6.26 -16.25 -0.17
N ASP A 420 7.06 -16.40 0.87
CA ASP A 420 6.68 -16.32 2.29
C ASP A 420 6.56 -14.87 2.79
N ASP A 421 6.94 -13.88 1.99
CA ASP A 421 6.68 -12.46 2.22
C ASP A 421 5.27 -12.08 1.72
N VAL A 422 4.27 -12.57 2.45
CA VAL A 422 2.85 -12.51 2.04
C VAL A 422 2.24 -11.14 2.26
N THR A 423 1.76 -10.51 1.18
CA THR A 423 1.05 -9.22 1.25
C THR A 423 -0.40 -9.42 1.68
N THR A 424 -0.84 -8.72 2.73
CA THR A 424 -2.20 -8.86 3.26
C THR A 424 -2.91 -7.53 3.51
N CYS A 425 -4.22 -7.56 3.76
CA CYS A 425 -4.93 -6.47 4.40
C CYS A 425 -5.42 -6.93 5.79
N PRO A 426 -5.80 -6.01 6.71
CA PRO A 426 -6.29 -6.41 8.04
C PRO A 426 -7.51 -7.34 8.01
N GLY A 427 -8.35 -7.27 6.96
CA GLY A 427 -9.54 -8.11 6.85
C GLY A 427 -10.47 -7.94 8.06
N ALA A 428 -11.11 -9.03 8.48
CA ALA A 428 -12.06 -9.06 9.60
C ALA A 428 -11.42 -8.78 10.97
N TYR A 429 -10.09 -8.61 11.06
CA TYR A 429 -9.43 -8.18 12.30
C TYR A 429 -9.95 -6.82 12.79
N SER A 430 -10.17 -5.86 11.87
CA SER A 430 -10.62 -4.50 12.21
C SER A 430 -11.58 -3.89 11.18
N CYS A 431 -11.62 -4.38 9.95
CA CYS A 431 -12.36 -3.74 8.85
C CYS A 431 -13.84 -4.14 8.86
N ASN A 432 -14.75 -3.16 8.82
CA ASN A 432 -16.21 -3.36 8.72
C ASN A 432 -16.65 -4.21 7.50
N LEU A 433 -15.88 -4.16 6.41
CA LEU A 433 -16.14 -4.92 5.18
C LEU A 433 -15.36 -6.24 5.11
N GLY A 434 -14.53 -6.53 6.12
CA GLY A 434 -13.77 -7.78 6.15
C GLY A 434 -14.71 -8.97 6.33
N ILE A 435 -14.57 -9.98 5.48
CA ILE A 435 -15.29 -11.25 5.62
C ILE A 435 -14.44 -12.21 6.44
N THR A 436 -13.13 -12.25 6.17
CA THR A 436 -12.17 -13.15 6.81
C THR A 436 -10.94 -12.41 7.31
N LYS A 437 -10.18 -13.00 8.22
CA LYS A 437 -8.94 -12.48 8.82
C LYS A 437 -7.73 -12.73 7.91
N ALA A 438 -7.52 -11.88 6.92
CA ALA A 438 -6.51 -12.07 5.89
C ALA A 438 -5.07 -12.14 6.43
N MET A 439 -4.70 -11.35 7.47
CA MET A 439 -3.37 -11.39 8.07
C MET A 439 -3.06 -12.78 8.68
N ASN A 440 -4.06 -13.39 9.33
CA ASN A 440 -3.87 -14.67 9.98
C ASN A 440 -3.71 -15.81 8.94
N LEU A 441 -4.49 -15.79 7.85
CA LEU A 441 -4.23 -16.70 6.73
C LEU A 441 -2.83 -16.43 6.12
N GLY A 442 -2.44 -15.16 6.02
CA GLY A 442 -1.11 -14.78 5.52
C GLY A 442 0.02 -15.40 6.32
N ALA A 443 -0.09 -15.39 7.65
CA ALA A 443 0.88 -16.05 8.53
C ALA A 443 0.91 -17.58 8.32
N ALA A 444 -0.26 -18.22 8.20
CA ALA A 444 -0.35 -19.65 7.96
C ALA A 444 0.22 -20.07 6.59
N LEU A 445 0.00 -19.26 5.55
CA LEU A 445 0.57 -19.52 4.23
C LEU A 445 2.08 -19.24 4.19
N ALA A 446 2.56 -18.20 4.85
CA ALA A 446 3.99 -17.92 4.97
C ALA A 446 4.73 -19.09 5.62
N GLU A 447 4.16 -19.69 6.67
CA GLU A 447 4.73 -20.87 7.32
C GLU A 447 4.74 -22.10 6.41
N GLU A 448 3.66 -22.35 5.65
CA GLU A 448 3.56 -23.49 4.72
C GLU A 448 4.61 -23.45 3.60
N VAL A 449 4.97 -22.23 3.13
CA VAL A 449 5.87 -22.05 1.98
C VAL A 449 7.27 -21.59 2.38
N ARG A 450 7.54 -21.46 3.69
CA ARG A 450 8.84 -21.04 4.21
C ARG A 450 9.95 -21.95 3.70
N ASP A 451 11.06 -21.34 3.29
CA ASP A 451 12.27 -22.05 2.83
C ASP A 451 12.02 -23.06 1.71
N HIS A 452 11.03 -22.83 0.88
CA HIS A 452 10.73 -23.74 -0.24
C HIS A 452 12.00 -24.00 -1.07
N PRO A 453 12.37 -25.30 -1.34
CA PRO A 453 13.66 -25.65 -1.94
C PRO A 453 13.81 -25.13 -3.38
N ASP A 454 12.70 -25.00 -4.09
CA ASP A 454 12.71 -24.58 -5.49
C ASP A 454 12.81 -23.05 -5.62
N SER A 455 13.86 -22.56 -6.29
CA SER A 455 14.14 -21.13 -6.44
C SER A 455 13.07 -20.38 -7.22
N LEU A 456 12.45 -20.99 -8.26
CA LEU A 456 11.38 -20.34 -9.02
C LEU A 456 10.10 -20.21 -8.20
N VAL A 457 9.81 -21.18 -7.32
CA VAL A 457 8.70 -21.07 -6.37
C VAL A 457 8.95 -19.95 -5.38
N ARG A 458 10.18 -19.79 -4.87
CA ARG A 458 10.50 -18.69 -3.94
C ARG A 458 10.23 -17.30 -4.51
N HIS A 459 10.31 -17.11 -5.82
CA HIS A 459 10.03 -15.81 -6.46
C HIS A 459 8.54 -15.50 -6.69
N LEU A 460 7.64 -16.47 -6.46
CA LEU A 460 6.20 -16.25 -6.59
C LEU A 460 5.68 -15.33 -5.48
N LYS A 461 4.52 -14.68 -5.73
CA LYS A 461 3.90 -13.74 -4.79
C LYS A 461 2.53 -14.22 -4.33
N ILE A 462 2.35 -14.32 -3.02
CA ILE A 462 1.05 -14.58 -2.40
C ILE A 462 0.44 -13.25 -1.95
N ARG A 463 -0.81 -12.97 -2.35
CA ARG A 463 -1.52 -11.75 -2.01
C ARG A 463 -2.94 -12.04 -1.53
N ILE A 464 -3.28 -11.55 -0.32
CA ILE A 464 -4.53 -11.92 0.36
C ILE A 464 -5.35 -10.69 0.72
N SER A 465 -6.64 -10.74 0.46
CA SER A 465 -7.61 -9.74 0.92
C SER A 465 -8.72 -10.41 1.73
N GLY A 466 -9.18 -9.82 2.82
CA GLY A 466 -10.28 -10.33 3.63
C GLY A 466 -11.67 -10.19 2.98
N CYS A 467 -11.77 -9.63 1.77
CA CYS A 467 -13.01 -9.47 1.00
C CYS A 467 -12.70 -9.11 -0.46
N PRO A 468 -13.71 -9.07 -1.38
CA PRO A 468 -13.51 -8.76 -2.81
C PRO A 468 -12.96 -7.35 -3.12
N ASN A 469 -12.82 -6.44 -2.14
CA ASN A 469 -12.34 -5.07 -2.37
C ASN A 469 -10.85 -4.95 -2.76
N SER A 470 -10.09 -6.04 -2.66
CA SER A 470 -8.71 -6.16 -3.12
C SER A 470 -7.73 -5.16 -2.49
N CYS A 471 -7.85 -4.93 -1.19
CA CYS A 471 -6.90 -4.07 -0.46
C CYS A 471 -5.52 -4.72 -0.34
N GLY A 472 -5.43 -6.05 -0.20
CA GLY A 472 -4.21 -6.84 -0.28
C GLY A 472 -3.81 -7.22 -1.71
N GLN A 473 -4.45 -6.64 -2.73
CA GLN A 473 -4.09 -6.76 -4.14
C GLN A 473 -4.14 -8.19 -4.72
N HIS A 474 -5.03 -9.05 -4.25
CA HIS A 474 -5.12 -10.46 -4.61
C HIS A 474 -5.21 -10.75 -6.13
N TRP A 475 -5.72 -9.82 -6.95
CA TRP A 475 -5.85 -10.01 -8.40
C TRP A 475 -4.50 -10.10 -9.13
N ILE A 476 -3.44 -9.58 -8.53
CA ILE A 476 -2.11 -9.47 -9.15
C ILE A 476 -1.04 -10.31 -8.44
N GLY A 477 -1.43 -11.21 -7.55
CA GLY A 477 -0.54 -12.24 -7.01
C GLY A 477 -0.46 -13.46 -7.94
N ASP A 478 0.68 -14.13 -7.98
CA ASP A 478 0.78 -15.46 -8.60
C ASP A 478 -0.25 -16.39 -7.96
N LEU A 479 -0.33 -16.35 -6.62
CA LEU A 479 -1.41 -16.96 -5.85
C LEU A 479 -2.18 -15.84 -5.13
N GLY A 480 -3.43 -15.64 -5.51
CA GLY A 480 -4.31 -14.62 -4.95
C GLY A 480 -5.45 -15.23 -4.13
N PHE A 481 -5.81 -14.59 -3.01
CA PHE A 481 -6.92 -15.04 -2.18
C PHE A 481 -7.81 -13.87 -1.76
N TYR A 482 -9.13 -14.03 -1.80
CA TYR A 482 -10.03 -13.10 -1.13
C TYR A 482 -11.13 -13.81 -0.35
N GLY A 483 -11.42 -13.25 0.83
CA GLY A 483 -12.40 -13.81 1.76
C GLY A 483 -13.82 -13.83 1.21
N ASN A 484 -14.49 -14.93 1.45
CA ASN A 484 -15.93 -15.11 1.34
C ASN A 484 -16.44 -16.03 2.47
N ALA A 485 -17.75 -16.28 2.53
CA ALA A 485 -18.36 -17.16 3.51
C ALA A 485 -19.38 -18.08 2.83
N ARG A 486 -19.50 -19.28 3.36
CA ARG A 486 -20.53 -20.27 2.94
C ARG A 486 -21.16 -20.90 4.16
N LYS A 487 -22.27 -21.60 3.96
CA LYS A 487 -22.89 -22.44 5.00
C LYS A 487 -22.65 -23.89 4.68
N ILE A 488 -22.27 -24.66 5.71
CA ILE A 488 -22.17 -26.11 5.71
C ILE A 488 -22.93 -26.58 6.95
N ASP A 489 -23.86 -27.50 6.79
CA ASP A 489 -24.69 -28.05 7.87
C ASP A 489 -25.37 -26.94 8.71
N GLY A 490 -25.81 -25.86 8.04
CA GLY A 490 -26.49 -24.73 8.67
C GLY A 490 -25.57 -23.75 9.39
N LYS A 491 -24.25 -24.05 9.55
CA LYS A 491 -23.24 -23.20 10.19
C LYS A 491 -22.46 -22.40 9.16
N GLU A 492 -22.07 -21.20 9.53
CA GLU A 492 -21.21 -20.35 8.69
C GLU A 492 -19.76 -20.83 8.75
N VAL A 493 -19.10 -20.86 7.59
CA VAL A 493 -17.71 -21.30 7.40
C VAL A 493 -16.96 -20.22 6.65
N PRO A 494 -15.76 -19.79 7.12
CA PRO A 494 -14.93 -18.87 6.39
C PRO A 494 -14.27 -19.58 5.19
N TYR A 495 -14.34 -18.94 4.02
CA TYR A 495 -13.79 -19.42 2.77
C TYR A 495 -12.89 -18.36 2.13
N TYR A 496 -12.00 -18.80 1.27
CA TYR A 496 -11.26 -17.92 0.38
C TYR A 496 -11.43 -18.35 -1.08
N GLN A 497 -11.74 -17.39 -1.96
CA GLN A 497 -11.64 -17.59 -3.39
C GLN A 497 -10.17 -17.58 -3.79
N MET A 498 -9.68 -18.68 -4.34
CA MET A 498 -8.34 -18.80 -4.88
C MET A 498 -8.28 -18.32 -6.33
N LEU A 499 -7.25 -17.54 -6.65
CA LEU A 499 -6.89 -17.05 -7.99
C LEU A 499 -5.45 -17.44 -8.28
N LEU A 500 -5.14 -17.74 -9.55
CA LEU A 500 -3.79 -18.12 -9.98
C LEU A 500 -3.34 -17.28 -11.17
N GLY A 501 -2.04 -16.99 -11.26
CA GLY A 501 -1.38 -16.40 -12.42
C GLY A 501 -1.69 -14.92 -12.66
N GLY A 502 -1.78 -14.10 -11.61
CA GLY A 502 -1.81 -12.63 -11.68
C GLY A 502 -0.41 -12.03 -11.80
N GLY A 503 -0.32 -10.77 -12.23
CA GLY A 503 0.94 -10.04 -12.35
C GLY A 503 1.18 -9.49 -13.76
N TYR A 504 2.38 -9.03 -14.04
CA TYR A 504 2.79 -8.62 -15.38
C TYR A 504 3.16 -9.84 -16.23
N ASP A 505 2.74 -9.83 -17.51
CA ASP A 505 3.22 -10.80 -18.50
C ASP A 505 4.56 -10.35 -19.11
N GLU A 506 5.16 -11.20 -19.96
CA GLU A 506 6.42 -10.90 -20.65
C GLU A 506 6.37 -9.64 -21.54
N ALA A 507 5.19 -9.28 -22.02
CA ALA A 507 4.97 -8.05 -22.78
C ALA A 507 4.82 -6.79 -21.89
N GLY A 508 4.91 -6.95 -20.55
CA GLY A 508 4.73 -5.88 -19.59
C GLY A 508 3.29 -5.39 -19.43
N LEU A 509 2.30 -6.22 -19.81
CA LEU A 509 0.88 -5.93 -19.61
C LEU A 509 0.39 -6.53 -18.30
N MET A 510 -0.43 -5.77 -17.57
CA MET A 510 -1.02 -6.25 -16.33
C MET A 510 -2.06 -7.33 -16.61
N ARG A 511 -1.90 -8.46 -15.96
CA ARG A 511 -2.85 -9.57 -16.02
C ARG A 511 -3.43 -9.86 -14.65
N PHE A 512 -4.71 -10.14 -14.63
CA PHE A 512 -5.39 -10.50 -13.39
C PHE A 512 -5.46 -12.03 -13.26
N GLY A 513 -5.31 -12.50 -12.03
CA GLY A 513 -5.37 -13.92 -11.71
C GLY A 513 -6.71 -14.54 -12.13
N VAL A 514 -6.66 -15.79 -12.58
CA VAL A 514 -7.84 -16.55 -12.99
C VAL A 514 -8.48 -17.17 -11.75
N ALA A 515 -9.79 -16.95 -11.56
CA ALA A 515 -10.51 -17.51 -10.41
C ALA A 515 -10.68 -19.04 -10.57
N VAL A 516 -10.09 -19.78 -9.64
CA VAL A 516 -10.16 -21.25 -9.61
C VAL A 516 -11.43 -21.70 -8.90
N GLN A 517 -11.42 -21.67 -7.56
CA GLN A 517 -12.60 -21.99 -6.73
C GLN A 517 -12.43 -21.49 -5.30
N SER A 518 -13.49 -21.55 -4.53
CA SER A 518 -13.45 -21.20 -3.11
C SER A 518 -13.07 -22.42 -2.27
N ILE A 519 -12.14 -22.20 -1.34
CA ILE A 519 -11.60 -23.21 -0.43
C ILE A 519 -11.92 -22.78 1.01
N PRO A 520 -12.33 -23.67 1.93
CA PRO A 520 -12.40 -23.36 3.36
C PRO A 520 -11.08 -22.78 3.86
N ALA A 521 -11.14 -21.76 4.73
CA ALA A 521 -9.96 -21.04 5.18
C ALA A 521 -8.86 -21.97 5.72
N ARG A 522 -9.23 -22.97 6.52
CA ARG A 522 -8.29 -23.94 7.12
C ARG A 522 -7.63 -24.87 6.12
N LEU A 523 -8.22 -25.07 4.94
CA LEU A 523 -7.69 -25.92 3.87
C LEU A 523 -6.89 -25.15 2.80
N ALA A 524 -6.81 -23.82 2.91
CA ALA A 524 -6.06 -23.00 1.96
C ALA A 524 -4.55 -23.35 1.89
N PRO A 525 -3.82 -23.63 2.99
CA PRO A 525 -2.43 -24.08 2.93
C PRO A 525 -2.26 -25.38 2.12
N THR A 526 -3.10 -26.36 2.35
CA THR A 526 -3.09 -27.61 1.58
C THR A 526 -3.34 -27.39 0.09
N ALA A 527 -4.23 -26.46 -0.27
CA ALA A 527 -4.47 -26.11 -1.67
C ALA A 527 -3.24 -25.45 -2.30
N VAL A 528 -2.56 -24.54 -1.60
CA VAL A 528 -1.29 -23.92 -2.04
C VAL A 528 -0.23 -24.99 -2.27
N LYS A 529 -0.01 -25.85 -1.30
CA LYS A 529 0.96 -26.95 -1.40
C LYS A 529 0.74 -27.80 -2.66
N ARG A 530 -0.50 -28.28 -2.90
CA ARG A 530 -0.83 -29.07 -4.09
C ARG A 530 -0.55 -28.32 -5.41
N VAL A 531 -0.89 -27.04 -5.47
CA VAL A 531 -0.63 -26.21 -6.64
C VAL A 531 0.86 -26.07 -6.91
N LEU A 532 1.66 -25.83 -5.87
CA LEU A 532 3.11 -25.67 -5.99
C LEU A 532 3.80 -27.00 -6.34
N GLU A 533 3.43 -28.13 -5.72
CA GLU A 533 3.93 -29.47 -6.06
C GLU A 533 3.64 -29.80 -7.53
N HIS A 534 2.43 -29.53 -8.01
CA HIS A 534 2.06 -29.73 -9.40
C HIS A 534 2.86 -28.81 -10.34
N TYR A 535 3.11 -27.55 -9.95
CA TYR A 535 3.94 -26.62 -10.72
C TYR A 535 5.38 -27.12 -10.85
N VAL A 536 6.00 -27.53 -9.76
CA VAL A 536 7.38 -28.07 -9.75
C VAL A 536 7.50 -29.30 -10.64
N ALA A 537 6.51 -30.20 -10.58
CA ALA A 537 6.52 -31.46 -11.33
C ALA A 537 6.23 -31.31 -12.84
N ASN A 538 5.50 -30.26 -13.27
CA ASN A 538 4.94 -30.18 -14.63
C ASN A 538 5.30 -28.92 -15.42
N ARG A 539 6.04 -27.96 -14.83
CA ARG A 539 6.48 -26.77 -15.56
C ARG A 539 7.53 -27.10 -16.61
N ARG A 540 7.58 -26.31 -17.67
CA ARG A 540 8.61 -26.36 -18.70
C ARG A 540 9.79 -25.45 -18.35
N ALA A 541 10.95 -25.68 -18.93
CA ALA A 541 12.09 -24.80 -18.78
C ALA A 541 11.76 -23.38 -19.25
N GLY A 542 12.02 -22.36 -18.44
CA GLY A 542 11.74 -20.97 -18.75
C GLY A 542 10.25 -20.55 -18.69
N GLU A 543 9.33 -21.46 -18.33
CA GLU A 543 7.90 -21.15 -18.27
C GLU A 543 7.58 -20.35 -17.00
N THR A 544 6.92 -19.18 -17.16
CA THR A 544 6.40 -18.42 -16.03
C THR A 544 5.26 -19.17 -15.33
N PHE A 545 5.02 -18.87 -14.06
CA PHE A 545 3.88 -19.47 -13.34
C PHE A 545 2.54 -19.15 -14.03
N ARG A 546 2.40 -17.95 -14.57
CA ARG A 546 1.22 -17.55 -15.32
C ARG A 546 1.01 -18.41 -16.57
N ASP A 547 2.04 -18.58 -17.40
CA ASP A 547 1.92 -19.35 -18.66
C ASP A 547 1.65 -20.82 -18.36
N TYR A 548 2.26 -21.34 -17.29
CA TYR A 548 1.96 -22.66 -16.76
C TYR A 548 0.47 -22.78 -16.39
N VAL A 549 -0.10 -21.80 -15.65
CA VAL A 549 -1.53 -21.81 -15.30
C VAL A 549 -2.43 -21.76 -16.53
N LEU A 550 -2.10 -20.94 -17.52
CA LEU A 550 -2.86 -20.83 -18.76
C LEU A 550 -2.80 -22.11 -19.61
N ARG A 551 -1.61 -22.74 -19.67
CA ARG A 551 -1.41 -24.00 -20.41
C ARG A 551 -2.20 -25.16 -19.81
N HIS A 552 -2.23 -25.28 -18.48
CA HIS A 552 -2.95 -26.35 -17.79
C HIS A 552 -4.44 -26.10 -17.67
N LYS A 553 -4.93 -24.88 -17.93
CA LYS A 553 -6.32 -24.43 -17.81
C LYS A 553 -6.84 -24.52 -16.36
N VAL A 554 -7.85 -23.73 -16.05
CA VAL A 554 -8.44 -23.62 -14.70
C VAL A 554 -9.01 -24.95 -14.19
N GLU A 555 -9.55 -25.77 -15.10
CA GLU A 555 -10.18 -27.05 -14.78
C GLU A 555 -9.23 -28.03 -14.10
N THR A 556 -7.96 -28.05 -14.48
CA THR A 556 -6.93 -28.88 -13.82
C THR A 556 -6.81 -28.54 -12.34
N PHE A 557 -6.71 -27.25 -12.02
CA PHE A 557 -6.58 -26.79 -10.63
C PHE A 557 -7.87 -26.98 -9.83
N ARG A 558 -9.04 -26.87 -10.49
CA ARG A 558 -10.34 -27.19 -9.87
C ARG A 558 -10.44 -28.66 -9.52
N LEU A 559 -10.06 -29.56 -10.42
CA LEU A 559 -10.07 -31.00 -10.17
C LEU A 559 -9.11 -31.37 -9.02
N MET A 560 -7.90 -30.81 -9.05
CA MET A 560 -6.86 -31.05 -8.04
C MET A 560 -7.27 -30.64 -6.61
N THR A 561 -8.16 -29.64 -6.47
CA THR A 561 -8.57 -29.07 -5.18
C THR A 561 -10.05 -29.28 -4.89
N ASN A 562 -10.75 -30.12 -5.67
CA ASN A 562 -12.21 -30.30 -5.56
C ASN A 562 -12.63 -30.92 -4.21
N ASP A 563 -11.87 -31.89 -3.73
CA ASP A 563 -12.04 -32.51 -2.41
C ASP A 563 -11.87 -31.52 -1.26
N LEU A 564 -10.97 -30.53 -1.41
CA LEU A 564 -10.79 -29.45 -0.44
C LEU A 564 -11.94 -28.43 -0.49
N ALA A 565 -12.45 -28.12 -1.69
CA ALA A 565 -13.56 -27.18 -1.86
C ALA A 565 -14.90 -27.74 -1.37
N LYS A 566 -15.06 -29.06 -1.42
CA LYS A 566 -16.24 -29.80 -1.00
C LYS A 566 -15.78 -31.01 -0.15
N PRO A 567 -15.29 -30.76 1.07
CA PRO A 567 -14.79 -31.84 1.92
C PRO A 567 -15.94 -32.81 2.24
N ALA A 568 -15.65 -34.10 2.14
CA ALA A 568 -16.61 -35.17 2.45
C ALA A 568 -16.93 -35.21 3.94
N GLU A 569 -15.96 -34.82 4.78
CA GLU A 569 -16.09 -34.75 6.22
C GLU A 569 -15.71 -33.37 6.71
N THR A 570 -16.44 -32.87 7.71
CA THR A 570 -16.14 -31.61 8.39
C THR A 570 -15.42 -31.87 9.71
N PHE A 571 -14.56 -30.97 10.11
CA PHE A 571 -13.83 -30.99 11.39
C PHE A 571 -14.09 -29.66 12.14
N PRO A 572 -13.97 -29.65 13.47
CA PRO A 572 -14.35 -28.48 14.29
C PRO A 572 -13.69 -27.17 13.89
N GLU A 573 -12.40 -27.18 13.57
CA GLU A 573 -11.62 -25.98 13.22
C GLU A 573 -12.04 -25.39 11.87
N MET A 574 -12.71 -26.14 11.00
CA MET A 574 -13.21 -25.64 9.72
C MET A 574 -14.27 -24.54 9.90
N TYR A 575 -14.97 -24.54 11.04
CA TYR A 575 -15.96 -23.54 11.41
C TYR A 575 -15.35 -22.32 12.13
N GLN A 576 -14.01 -22.21 12.16
CA GLN A 576 -13.28 -21.12 12.81
C GLN A 576 -12.41 -20.40 11.76
N ASP A 577 -12.33 -19.07 11.84
CA ASP A 577 -11.34 -18.34 11.03
C ASP A 577 -9.93 -18.52 11.64
N TRP A 578 -8.91 -18.22 10.86
CA TRP A 578 -7.54 -18.31 11.33
C TRP A 578 -7.32 -17.39 12.54
N GLY A 579 -6.74 -17.94 13.61
CA GLY A 579 -6.45 -17.23 14.85
C GLY A 579 -7.67 -17.00 15.76
N ASP A 580 -8.82 -17.65 15.48
CA ASP A 580 -9.97 -17.69 16.37
C ASP A 580 -10.15 -19.06 17.01
N ASP A 581 -10.55 -19.04 18.29
CA ASP A 581 -10.94 -20.23 19.07
C ASP A 581 -12.46 -20.40 19.12
N VAL A 582 -13.20 -19.43 18.55
CA VAL A 582 -14.66 -19.42 18.53
C VAL A 582 -15.20 -19.68 17.13
N GLY A 583 -16.44 -20.17 17.06
CA GLY A 583 -17.13 -20.41 15.79
C GLY A 583 -17.24 -19.12 14.96
N TYR A 584 -16.98 -19.25 13.66
CA TYR A 584 -17.06 -18.14 12.72
C TYR A 584 -18.52 -17.66 12.57
N SER A 585 -18.69 -16.35 12.56
CA SER A 585 -19.94 -15.68 12.24
C SER A 585 -19.66 -14.50 11.30
N LEU A 586 -20.41 -14.43 10.20
CA LEU A 586 -20.26 -13.34 9.22
C LEU A 586 -20.87 -12.05 9.78
N GLN A 587 -20.01 -11.10 10.09
CA GLN A 587 -20.40 -9.77 10.55
C GLN A 587 -19.98 -8.74 9.49
N LEU A 588 -20.92 -8.26 8.70
CA LEU A 588 -20.68 -7.18 7.74
C LEU A 588 -21.29 -5.89 8.26
N GLY A 589 -20.44 -4.90 8.48
CA GLY A 589 -20.86 -3.55 8.77
C GLY A 589 -21.03 -2.69 7.51
N ARG A 590 -21.49 -1.46 7.68
CA ARG A 590 -21.55 -0.46 6.61
C ARG A 590 -20.14 -0.05 6.17
N GLY A 591 -19.89 -0.06 4.87
CA GLY A 591 -18.59 0.37 4.33
C GLY A 591 -18.40 1.87 4.51
N GLU A 592 -17.29 2.26 5.14
CA GLU A 592 -16.97 3.65 5.49
C GLU A 592 -16.96 4.62 4.28
N CYS A 593 -16.50 4.17 3.12
CA CYS A 593 -16.53 4.97 1.90
C CYS A 593 -17.78 4.73 1.03
N ALA A 594 -18.79 4.03 1.52
CA ALA A 594 -19.95 3.62 0.73
C ALA A 594 -21.19 4.49 0.97
N SER A 595 -21.07 5.49 1.83
CA SER A 595 -22.14 6.47 2.11
C SER A 595 -22.08 7.67 1.19
#